data_27a5cc3ea476099d031703a7de754050
#
_entry.id   27a5cc3ea476099d031703a7de754050
#
_cell.length_a   1.000
_cell.length_b   1.000
_cell.length_c   1.000
_cell.angle_alpha   90.00
_cell.angle_beta   90.00
_cell.angle_gamma   90.00
#
_symmetry.space_group_name_H-M   'P 1'
#
loop_
_entity.id
_entity.type
_entity.pdbx_description
1 polymer ?
#
loop_
_entity_poly.entity_id
_entity_poly.type
_entity_poly.pdbx_seq_one_letter_code
_entity_poly.pdbx_strand_id
1 'polypeptide(L)'
;MNEFVDSAVEWFGAREDWRPVSRWAIGAWLVFYVVFLLYAFRMQGGYLFIDSANLVVHEGGHLLFSWGGRTLCLWGGTILQWAVPFLLAAYFFHQRQVAAFVFCLFFFFENWLYTATYMADARAMVLPLVTTGDSDFVEHDWNTIFSSLGVLQYDTTIAAVVRTLGWCGMLACMGWLAARARATSQA
;
A
#
# COMPACT_ATOMS: atom_id res chain seq x y z
N MET A 1 10.10 -2.51 33.22
CA MET A 1 9.74 -3.43 32.10
C MET A 1 8.23 -3.64 32.00
N ASN A 2 7.50 -3.48 33.13
CA ASN A 2 6.03 -3.67 33.17
C ASN A 2 5.24 -2.46 32.60
N GLU A 3 5.68 -1.22 32.87
CA GLU A 3 4.93 -0.02 32.41
C GLU A 3 4.80 0.08 30.87
N PHE A 4 5.82 -0.32 30.11
CA PHE A 4 5.72 -0.33 28.63
C PHE A 4 4.77 -1.41 28.12
N VAL A 5 4.79 -2.59 28.76
CA VAL A 5 3.88 -3.70 28.42
C VAL A 5 2.46 -3.34 28.83
N ASP A 6 2.27 -2.73 30.01
CA ASP A 6 0.96 -2.32 30.50
C ASP A 6 0.38 -1.19 29.64
N SER A 7 1.19 -0.21 29.24
CA SER A 7 0.76 0.85 28.31
C SER A 7 0.44 0.30 26.90
N ALA A 8 1.18 -0.68 26.43
CA ALA A 8 0.89 -1.35 25.16
C ALA A 8 -0.42 -2.16 25.25
N VAL A 9 -0.63 -2.90 26.35
CA VAL A 9 -1.87 -3.64 26.60
C VAL A 9 -3.06 -2.71 26.74
N GLU A 10 -2.94 -1.58 27.41
CA GLU A 10 -3.98 -0.53 27.45
C GLU A 10 -4.22 0.07 26.06
N TRP A 11 -3.15 0.33 25.30
CA TRP A 11 -3.25 0.87 23.95
C TRP A 11 -3.97 -0.08 22.98
N PHE A 12 -3.70 -1.39 23.08
CA PHE A 12 -4.38 -2.42 22.28
C PHE A 12 -5.71 -2.87 22.90
N GLY A 13 -5.89 -2.73 24.21
CA GLY A 13 -7.01 -3.25 24.97
C GLY A 13 -8.20 -2.30 25.12
N ALA A 14 -8.03 -1.01 24.90
CA ALA A 14 -9.12 -0.04 24.93
C ALA A 14 -10.07 -0.30 23.75
N ARG A 15 -11.03 -1.21 23.95
CA ARG A 15 -12.12 -1.48 23.00
C ARG A 15 -13.15 -0.35 23.07
N GLU A 16 -12.77 0.82 22.64
CA GLU A 16 -13.73 1.83 22.27
C GLU A 16 -14.46 1.36 21.02
N ASP A 17 -15.76 1.53 21.00
CA ASP A 17 -16.58 1.24 19.82
C ASP A 17 -16.16 2.13 18.66
N TRP A 18 -16.27 1.60 17.44
CA TRP A 18 -15.98 2.37 16.25
C TRP A 18 -16.88 3.60 16.19
N ARG A 19 -16.32 4.75 15.84
CA ARG A 19 -17.07 5.99 15.64
C ARG A 19 -18.20 5.76 14.64
N PRO A 20 -19.41 6.20 14.93
CA PRO A 20 -20.55 5.97 14.06
C PRO A 20 -20.33 6.65 12.70
N VAL A 21 -20.66 5.94 11.64
CA VAL A 21 -20.61 6.45 10.26
C VAL A 21 -21.98 6.25 9.65
N SER A 22 -22.54 7.29 9.02
CA SER A 22 -23.85 7.19 8.39
C SER A 22 -23.83 6.17 7.24
N ARG A 23 -24.94 5.45 7.04
CA ARG A 23 -25.10 4.51 5.93
C ARG A 23 -24.87 5.15 4.56
N TRP A 24 -25.23 6.43 4.42
CA TRP A 24 -25.04 7.18 3.20
C TRP A 24 -23.55 7.44 2.92
N ALA A 25 -22.78 7.77 3.97
CA ALA A 25 -21.34 7.93 3.85
C ALA A 25 -20.65 6.59 3.48
N ILE A 26 -21.07 5.48 4.11
CA ILE A 26 -20.55 4.14 3.74
C ILE A 26 -20.93 3.81 2.28
N GLY A 27 -22.17 4.10 1.86
CA GLY A 27 -22.59 3.91 0.48
C GLY A 27 -21.75 4.71 -0.52
N ALA A 28 -21.48 5.99 -0.22
CA ALA A 28 -20.63 6.84 -1.05
C ALA A 28 -19.18 6.30 -1.16
N TRP A 29 -18.61 5.83 -0.05
CA TRP A 29 -17.28 5.18 -0.07
C TRP A 29 -17.26 3.89 -0.88
N LEU A 30 -18.29 3.06 -0.77
CA LEU A 30 -18.39 1.83 -1.57
C LEU A 30 -18.47 2.15 -3.07
N VAL A 31 -19.25 3.16 -3.45
CA VAL A 31 -19.33 3.64 -4.85
C VAL A 31 -17.95 4.13 -5.30
N PHE A 32 -17.26 4.93 -4.50
CA PHE A 32 -15.90 5.39 -4.80
C PHE A 32 -14.95 4.22 -5.06
N TYR A 33 -14.92 3.19 -4.19
CA TYR A 33 -14.05 2.04 -4.37
C TYR A 33 -14.42 1.20 -5.60
N VAL A 34 -15.71 1.01 -5.88
CA VAL A 34 -16.13 0.32 -7.11
C VAL A 34 -15.65 1.06 -8.35
N VAL A 35 -15.85 2.37 -8.40
CA VAL A 35 -15.38 3.20 -9.52
C VAL A 35 -13.86 3.13 -9.65
N PHE A 36 -13.14 3.21 -8.53
CA PHE A 36 -11.67 3.09 -8.52
C PHE A 36 -11.21 1.71 -9.01
N LEU A 37 -11.83 0.61 -8.54
CA LEU A 37 -11.48 -0.75 -9.00
C LEU A 37 -11.76 -0.94 -10.49
N LEU A 38 -12.86 -0.40 -11.01
CA LEU A 38 -13.15 -0.42 -12.44
C LEU A 38 -12.11 0.36 -13.23
N TYR A 39 -11.69 1.53 -12.73
CA TYR A 39 -10.61 2.31 -13.33
C TYR A 39 -9.29 1.53 -13.32
N ALA A 40 -8.87 0.99 -12.17
CA ALA A 40 -7.65 0.19 -12.04
C ALA A 40 -7.68 -1.07 -12.93
N PHE A 41 -8.84 -1.72 -13.03
CA PHE A 41 -9.03 -2.86 -13.91
C PHE A 41 -8.89 -2.49 -15.39
N ARG A 42 -9.40 -1.31 -15.82
CA ARG A 42 -9.23 -0.79 -17.18
C ARG A 42 -7.80 -0.46 -17.53
N MET A 43 -7.03 0.00 -16.55
CA MET A 43 -5.64 0.43 -16.69
C MET A 43 -4.63 -0.68 -16.37
N GLN A 44 -5.00 -1.96 -16.47
CA GLN A 44 -4.12 -3.10 -16.14
C GLN A 44 -2.75 -2.98 -16.82
N GLY A 45 -1.70 -2.87 -15.99
CA GLY A 45 -0.31 -2.68 -16.44
C GLY A 45 0.03 -1.24 -16.84
N GLY A 46 -0.93 -0.31 -16.79
CA GLY A 46 -0.71 1.12 -17.00
C GLY A 46 -0.52 1.87 -15.68
N TYR A 47 -0.12 3.13 -15.81
CA TYR A 47 0.08 4.04 -14.68
C TYR A 47 -1.25 4.61 -14.22
N LEU A 48 -1.60 4.39 -12.94
CA LEU A 48 -2.76 5.00 -12.33
C LEU A 48 -2.42 6.43 -11.89
N PHE A 49 -3.41 7.30 -11.87
CA PHE A 49 -3.20 8.68 -11.44
C PHE A 49 -2.61 8.77 -10.00
N ILE A 50 -3.00 7.85 -9.12
CA ILE A 50 -2.51 7.78 -7.74
C ILE A 50 -1.04 7.35 -7.66
N ASP A 51 -0.53 6.67 -8.69
CA ASP A 51 0.87 6.21 -8.73
C ASP A 51 1.86 7.38 -8.73
N SER A 52 1.41 8.59 -9.12
CA SER A 52 2.23 9.80 -8.94
C SER A 52 2.54 10.08 -7.47
N ALA A 53 1.58 9.87 -6.57
CA ALA A 53 1.81 10.01 -5.13
C ALA A 53 2.66 8.85 -4.60
N ASN A 54 2.39 7.63 -5.07
CA ASN A 54 3.18 6.45 -4.72
C ASN A 54 4.65 6.63 -5.10
N LEU A 55 4.91 7.18 -6.29
CA LEU A 55 6.26 7.47 -6.78
C LEU A 55 6.98 8.48 -5.89
N VAL A 56 6.32 9.59 -5.52
CA VAL A 56 6.94 10.60 -4.63
C VAL A 56 7.32 10.01 -3.28
N VAL A 57 6.48 9.15 -2.71
CA VAL A 57 6.77 8.46 -1.45
C VAL A 57 7.90 7.44 -1.65
N HIS A 58 7.94 6.74 -2.78
CA HIS A 58 8.99 5.79 -3.14
C HIS A 58 10.36 6.48 -3.21
N GLU A 59 10.47 7.56 -3.97
CA GLU A 59 11.71 8.36 -4.07
C GLU A 59 12.13 8.95 -2.71
N GLY A 60 11.15 9.40 -1.92
CA GLY A 60 11.38 9.82 -0.53
C GLY A 60 11.97 8.70 0.33
N GLY A 61 11.62 7.45 0.05
CA GLY A 61 12.17 6.27 0.72
C GLY A 61 13.65 6.08 0.45
N HIS A 62 14.10 6.22 -0.79
CA HIS A 62 15.53 6.16 -1.13
C HIS A 62 16.33 7.22 -0.37
N LEU A 63 15.83 8.45 -0.32
CA LEU A 63 16.46 9.54 0.43
C LEU A 63 16.50 9.24 1.93
N LEU A 64 15.37 8.80 2.51
CA LEU A 64 15.24 8.53 3.95
C LEU A 64 16.18 7.41 4.41
N PHE A 65 16.38 6.37 3.59
CA PHE A 65 17.17 5.19 3.94
C PHE A 65 18.58 5.19 3.34
N SER A 66 19.01 6.26 2.66
CA SER A 66 20.35 6.39 2.04
C SER A 66 21.50 6.22 3.03
N TRP A 67 21.34 6.64 4.27
CA TRP A 67 22.34 6.52 5.34
C TRP A 67 22.66 5.06 5.73
N GLY A 68 21.76 4.12 5.45
CA GLY A 68 21.91 2.70 5.80
C GLY A 68 22.66 1.86 4.76
N GLY A 69 23.28 2.51 3.79
CA GLY A 69 24.05 1.87 2.71
C GLY A 69 23.15 1.42 1.55
N ARG A 70 23.80 0.93 0.48
CA ARG A 70 23.14 0.64 -0.81
C ARG A 70 21.94 -0.29 -0.69
N THR A 71 22.07 -1.38 0.06
CA THR A 71 20.97 -2.36 0.20
C THR A 71 19.73 -1.73 0.84
N LEU A 72 19.90 -1.01 1.96
CA LEU A 72 18.77 -0.37 2.62
C LEU A 72 18.18 0.75 1.77
N CYS A 73 19.01 1.49 1.05
CA CYS A 73 18.56 2.51 0.12
C CYS A 73 17.67 1.91 -0.98
N LEU A 74 18.10 0.82 -1.64
CA LEU A 74 17.31 0.14 -2.69
C LEU A 74 15.94 -0.35 -2.20
N TRP A 75 15.89 -0.95 -1.01
CA TRP A 75 14.61 -1.37 -0.42
C TRP A 75 13.79 -0.19 0.10
N GLY A 76 14.45 0.92 0.40
CA GLY A 76 13.88 2.09 1.06
C GLY A 76 12.67 2.66 0.35
N GLY A 77 12.70 2.72 -0.98
CA GLY A 77 11.58 3.17 -1.80
C GLY A 77 10.32 2.36 -1.51
N THR A 78 10.37 1.06 -1.70
CA THR A 78 9.23 0.17 -1.47
C THR A 78 8.83 0.11 0.01
N ILE A 79 9.80 0.10 0.93
CA ILE A 79 9.50 0.09 2.37
C ILE A 79 8.68 1.32 2.76
N LEU A 80 9.10 2.54 2.39
CA LEU A 80 8.38 3.74 2.77
C LEU A 80 7.01 3.81 2.09
N GLN A 81 6.94 3.45 0.81
CA GLN A 81 5.72 3.41 0.03
C GLN A 81 4.64 2.52 0.66
N TRP A 82 5.01 1.39 1.25
CA TRP A 82 4.09 0.51 1.95
C TRP A 82 3.86 0.94 3.41
N ALA A 83 4.89 1.41 4.09
CA ALA A 83 4.81 1.80 5.49
C ALA A 83 3.87 2.98 5.71
N VAL A 84 3.88 3.99 4.84
CA VAL A 84 3.05 5.20 5.01
C VAL A 84 1.56 4.87 5.08
N PRO A 85 0.92 4.24 4.08
CA PRO A 85 -0.50 3.93 4.17
C PRO A 85 -0.82 2.91 5.27
N PHE A 86 0.08 1.95 5.54
CA PHE A 86 -0.10 0.98 6.62
C PHE A 86 -0.11 1.63 8.00
N LEU A 87 0.85 2.51 8.30
CA LEU A 87 0.93 3.21 9.57
C LEU A 87 -0.25 4.18 9.76
N LEU A 88 -0.68 4.84 8.69
CA LEU A 88 -1.90 5.65 8.73
C LEU A 88 -3.15 4.78 8.97
N ALA A 89 -3.24 3.61 8.35
CA ALA A 89 -4.32 2.67 8.64
C ALA A 89 -4.31 2.23 10.10
N ALA A 90 -3.15 1.87 10.65
CA ALA A 90 -2.99 1.52 12.07
C ALA A 90 -3.39 2.68 13.00
N TYR A 91 -2.98 3.89 12.68
CA TYR A 91 -3.38 5.09 13.43
C TYR A 91 -4.90 5.28 13.42
N PHE A 92 -5.56 5.24 12.25
CA PHE A 92 -7.00 5.41 12.16
C PHE A 92 -7.80 4.21 12.71
N PHE A 93 -7.23 3.02 12.70
CA PHE A 93 -7.75 1.86 13.42
C PHE A 93 -7.80 2.15 14.93
N HIS A 94 -6.70 2.67 15.48
CA HIS A 94 -6.64 3.06 16.89
C HIS A 94 -7.63 4.18 17.21
N GLN A 95 -7.74 5.19 16.33
CA GLN A 95 -8.73 6.28 16.47
C GLN A 95 -10.18 5.85 16.23
N ARG A 96 -10.41 4.57 15.90
CA ARG A 96 -11.75 4.02 15.59
C ARG A 96 -12.48 4.75 14.46
N GLN A 97 -11.75 5.32 13.52
CA GLN A 97 -12.29 6.04 12.36
C GLN A 97 -12.43 5.08 11.17
N VAL A 98 -13.64 4.51 10.99
CA VAL A 98 -13.93 3.49 9.97
C VAL A 98 -13.51 3.92 8.56
N ALA A 99 -13.97 5.09 8.11
CA ALA A 99 -13.73 5.54 6.73
C ALA A 99 -12.24 5.78 6.45
N ALA A 100 -11.53 6.47 7.34
CA ALA A 100 -10.12 6.76 7.20
C ALA A 100 -9.26 5.48 7.30
N PHE A 101 -9.60 4.56 8.21
CA PHE A 101 -8.94 3.26 8.31
C PHE A 101 -9.05 2.47 7.01
N VAL A 102 -10.29 2.31 6.48
CA VAL A 102 -10.50 1.54 5.25
C VAL A 102 -9.85 2.23 4.06
N PHE A 103 -9.88 3.57 3.99
CA PHE A 103 -9.21 4.32 2.94
C PHE A 103 -7.71 4.04 2.91
N CYS A 104 -7.03 4.19 4.04
CA CYS A 104 -5.59 3.96 4.12
C CYS A 104 -5.22 2.49 3.86
N LEU A 105 -6.01 1.54 4.38
CA LEU A 105 -5.77 0.12 4.15
C LEU A 105 -6.04 -0.30 2.69
N PHE A 106 -7.04 0.29 2.05
CA PHE A 106 -7.31 0.08 0.63
C PHE A 106 -6.15 0.56 -0.22
N PHE A 107 -5.63 1.77 0.03
CA PHE A 107 -4.46 2.29 -0.68
C PHE A 107 -3.15 1.61 -0.31
N PHE A 108 -3.03 1.01 0.86
CA PHE A 108 -1.93 0.10 1.15
C PHE A 108 -1.91 -1.09 0.17
N PHE A 109 -3.06 -1.71 -0.09
CA PHE A 109 -3.16 -2.80 -1.05
C PHE A 109 -3.09 -2.34 -2.51
N GLU A 110 -3.53 -1.14 -2.81
CA GLU A 110 -3.36 -0.52 -4.13
C GLU A 110 -1.87 -0.34 -4.47
N ASN A 111 -1.05 0.11 -3.51
CA ASN A 111 0.40 0.19 -3.69
C ASN A 111 1.05 -1.14 -4.10
N TRP A 112 0.44 -2.27 -3.80
CA TRP A 112 0.92 -3.57 -4.26
C TRP A 112 0.71 -3.76 -5.77
N LEU A 113 -0.28 -3.11 -6.36
CA LEU A 113 -0.46 -3.12 -7.82
C LEU A 113 0.65 -2.33 -8.51
N TYR A 114 0.95 -1.13 -8.00
CA TYR A 114 2.06 -0.32 -8.47
C TYR A 114 3.40 -1.05 -8.35
N THR A 115 3.70 -1.55 -7.16
CA THR A 115 4.92 -2.34 -6.90
C THR A 115 5.01 -3.57 -7.81
N ALA A 116 3.90 -4.29 -8.02
CA ALA A 116 3.87 -5.44 -8.91
C ALA A 116 4.15 -5.07 -10.38
N THR A 117 3.70 -3.89 -10.82
CA THR A 117 4.01 -3.39 -12.17
C THR A 117 5.51 -3.13 -12.31
N TYR A 118 6.13 -2.51 -11.31
CA TYR A 118 7.57 -2.26 -11.27
C TYR A 118 8.39 -3.56 -11.15
N MET A 119 7.94 -4.52 -10.31
CA MET A 119 8.55 -5.86 -10.23
C MET A 119 8.53 -6.61 -11.56
N ALA A 120 7.40 -6.55 -12.29
CA ALA A 120 7.25 -7.23 -13.58
C ALA A 120 8.16 -6.68 -14.67
N ASP A 121 8.61 -5.44 -14.52
CA ASP A 121 9.54 -4.77 -15.44
C ASP A 121 11.01 -5.04 -15.11
N ALA A 122 11.31 -5.76 -14.04
CA ALA A 122 12.68 -5.93 -13.54
C ALA A 122 13.68 -6.49 -14.57
N ARG A 123 13.24 -7.37 -15.49
CA ARG A 123 14.07 -7.86 -16.60
C ARG A 123 13.96 -7.00 -17.85
N ALA A 124 12.77 -6.51 -18.15
CA ALA A 124 12.50 -5.77 -19.37
C ALA A 124 13.08 -4.36 -19.34
N MET A 125 13.04 -3.71 -18.16
CA MET A 125 13.56 -2.35 -17.92
C MET A 125 13.07 -1.34 -18.97
N VAL A 126 11.76 -1.39 -19.29
CA VAL A 126 11.14 -0.52 -20.31
C VAL A 126 10.34 0.62 -19.69
N LEU A 127 10.06 0.55 -18.38
CA LEU A 127 9.39 1.64 -17.69
C LEU A 127 10.30 2.87 -17.59
N PRO A 128 9.76 4.08 -17.80
CA PRO A 128 10.53 5.29 -17.58
C PRO A 128 10.87 5.40 -16.09
N LEU A 129 12.16 5.34 -15.78
CA LEU A 129 12.64 5.50 -14.41
C LEU A 129 12.77 6.99 -14.08
N VAL A 130 12.38 7.35 -12.86
CA VAL A 130 12.57 8.67 -12.27
C VAL A 130 13.61 8.51 -11.17
N THR A 131 14.53 9.46 -11.06
CA THR A 131 15.52 9.48 -9.99
C THR A 131 15.59 10.88 -9.38
N THR A 132 15.85 10.93 -8.08
CA THR A 132 16.08 12.17 -7.34
C THR A 132 17.56 12.58 -7.31
N GLY A 133 18.44 11.81 -7.94
CA GLY A 133 19.90 12.00 -8.00
C GLY A 133 20.43 12.36 -9.38
N ASP A 134 21.75 12.18 -9.55
CA ASP A 134 22.44 12.41 -10.81
C ASP A 134 21.96 11.40 -11.87
N SER A 135 21.55 11.90 -13.04
CA SER A 135 20.90 11.14 -14.10
C SER A 135 21.79 10.04 -14.74
N ASP A 136 23.09 10.06 -14.46
CA ASP A 136 24.03 9.11 -15.06
C ASP A 136 23.99 7.71 -14.44
N PHE A 137 23.26 7.51 -13.32
CA PHE A 137 23.14 6.23 -12.61
C PHE A 137 21.70 5.93 -12.19
N VAL A 138 20.81 5.83 -13.18
CA VAL A 138 19.44 5.37 -12.90
C VAL A 138 19.44 3.86 -12.75
N GLU A 139 19.27 3.38 -11.51
CA GLU A 139 19.24 1.96 -11.18
C GLU A 139 17.79 1.47 -11.07
N HIS A 140 17.47 0.34 -11.69
CA HIS A 140 16.18 -0.30 -11.53
C HIS A 140 16.19 -1.16 -10.27
N ASP A 141 15.50 -0.70 -9.19
CA ASP A 141 15.57 -1.34 -7.87
C ASP A 141 15.28 -2.83 -7.92
N TRP A 142 14.15 -3.22 -8.52
CA TRP A 142 13.74 -4.62 -8.57
C TRP A 142 14.63 -5.49 -9.46
N ASN A 143 15.28 -4.93 -10.48
CA ASN A 143 16.31 -5.65 -11.23
C ASN A 143 17.48 -6.00 -10.30
N THR A 144 17.99 -5.02 -9.56
CA THR A 144 19.11 -5.20 -8.64
C THR A 144 18.75 -6.10 -7.47
N ILE A 145 17.58 -5.91 -6.86
CA ILE A 145 17.09 -6.73 -5.75
C ILE A 145 16.95 -8.20 -6.20
N PHE A 146 16.22 -8.45 -7.29
CA PHE A 146 15.96 -9.80 -7.77
C PHE A 146 17.23 -10.50 -8.29
N SER A 147 18.16 -9.74 -8.90
CA SER A 147 19.48 -10.26 -9.29
C SER A 147 20.29 -10.70 -8.07
N SER A 148 20.33 -9.86 -7.02
CA SER A 148 21.07 -10.16 -5.79
C SER A 148 20.52 -11.37 -5.03
N LEU A 149 19.21 -11.62 -5.16
CA LEU A 149 18.51 -12.77 -4.57
C LEU A 149 18.53 -14.02 -5.47
N GLY A 150 19.02 -13.91 -6.71
CA GLY A 150 19.04 -15.02 -7.68
C GLY A 150 17.66 -15.43 -8.19
N VAL A 151 16.65 -14.52 -8.12
CA VAL A 151 15.26 -14.81 -8.50
C VAL A 151 14.75 -13.95 -9.66
N LEU A 152 15.63 -13.23 -10.35
CA LEU A 152 15.25 -12.31 -11.43
C LEU A 152 14.43 -12.98 -12.53
N GLN A 153 14.67 -14.27 -12.84
CA GLN A 153 13.90 -15.03 -13.82
C GLN A 153 12.42 -15.25 -13.44
N TYR A 154 12.06 -15.03 -12.19
CA TYR A 154 10.71 -15.19 -11.67
C TYR A 154 9.99 -13.85 -11.45
N ASP A 155 10.54 -12.73 -11.93
CA ASP A 155 10.01 -11.38 -11.73
C ASP A 155 8.51 -11.26 -12.00
N THR A 156 8.05 -11.72 -13.17
CA THR A 156 6.64 -11.70 -13.55
C THR A 156 5.76 -12.61 -12.70
N THR A 157 6.29 -13.74 -12.24
CA THR A 157 5.57 -14.66 -11.35
C THR A 157 5.40 -14.06 -9.96
N ILE A 158 6.48 -13.49 -9.41
CA ILE A 158 6.44 -12.79 -8.11
C ILE A 158 5.48 -11.59 -8.20
N ALA A 159 5.61 -10.80 -9.25
CA ALA A 159 4.72 -9.68 -9.53
C ALA A 159 3.24 -10.10 -9.61
N ALA A 160 2.93 -11.22 -10.25
CA ALA A 160 1.57 -11.74 -10.34
C ALA A 160 1.00 -12.11 -8.96
N VAL A 161 1.80 -12.72 -8.09
CA VAL A 161 1.39 -13.02 -6.70
C VAL A 161 1.12 -11.73 -5.92
N VAL A 162 2.06 -10.76 -5.96
CA VAL A 162 1.90 -9.48 -5.27
C VAL A 162 0.65 -8.74 -5.77
N ARG A 163 0.44 -8.71 -7.08
CA ARG A 163 -0.76 -8.10 -7.70
C ARG A 163 -2.05 -8.76 -7.24
N THR A 164 -2.07 -10.10 -7.20
CA THR A 164 -3.25 -10.86 -6.75
C THR A 164 -3.57 -10.55 -5.28
N LEU A 165 -2.56 -10.50 -4.43
CA LEU A 165 -2.73 -10.14 -3.02
C LEU A 165 -3.24 -8.70 -2.88
N GLY A 166 -2.75 -7.76 -3.70
CA GLY A 166 -3.27 -6.39 -3.76
C GLY A 166 -4.76 -6.34 -4.06
N TRP A 167 -5.20 -7.03 -5.13
CA TRP A 167 -6.62 -7.14 -5.48
C TRP A 167 -7.46 -7.77 -4.36
N CYS A 168 -7.01 -8.89 -3.80
CA CYS A 168 -7.69 -9.54 -2.69
C CYS A 168 -7.83 -8.63 -1.48
N GLY A 169 -6.78 -7.88 -1.14
CA GLY A 169 -6.79 -6.94 -0.01
C GLY A 169 -7.78 -5.78 -0.22
N MET A 170 -7.80 -5.17 -1.42
CA MET A 170 -8.76 -4.12 -1.75
C MET A 170 -10.20 -4.63 -1.67
N LEU A 171 -10.48 -5.81 -2.21
CA LEU A 171 -11.82 -6.43 -2.13
C LEU A 171 -12.21 -6.77 -0.68
N ALA A 172 -11.26 -7.24 0.13
CA ALA A 172 -11.49 -7.51 1.54
C ALA A 172 -11.84 -6.23 2.32
N CYS A 173 -11.18 -5.10 2.03
CA CYS A 173 -11.51 -3.78 2.60
C CYS A 173 -12.96 -3.38 2.30
N MET A 174 -13.38 -3.54 1.05
CA MET A 174 -14.75 -3.24 0.63
C MET A 174 -15.77 -4.18 1.29
N GLY A 175 -15.47 -5.47 1.33
CA GLY A 175 -16.33 -6.47 1.98
C GLY A 175 -16.52 -6.16 3.46
N TRP A 176 -15.46 -5.81 4.15
CA TRP A 176 -15.52 -5.42 5.57
C TRP A 176 -16.36 -4.14 5.78
N LEU A 177 -16.18 -3.13 4.93
CA LEU A 177 -16.97 -1.89 4.99
C LEU A 177 -18.46 -2.14 4.73
N ALA A 178 -18.77 -2.99 3.73
CA ALA A 178 -20.15 -3.37 3.39
C ALA A 178 -20.84 -4.18 4.53
N ALA A 179 -20.09 -5.07 5.19
CA ALA A 179 -20.61 -5.81 6.34
C ALA A 179 -20.98 -4.87 7.50
N ARG A 180 -20.19 -3.81 7.73
CA ARG A 180 -20.51 -2.79 8.73
C ARG A 180 -21.78 -1.99 8.41
N ALA A 181 -22.02 -1.66 7.15
CA ALA A 181 -23.24 -0.97 6.74
C ALA A 181 -24.49 -1.76 7.12
N ARG A 182 -24.46 -3.09 7.01
CA ARG A 182 -25.56 -3.98 7.38
C ARG A 182 -25.78 -4.01 8.90
N ALA A 183 -24.69 -4.06 9.69
CA ALA A 183 -24.79 -4.06 11.15
C ALA A 183 -25.41 -2.78 11.69
N THR A 184 -25.07 -1.61 11.11
CA THR A 184 -25.63 -0.31 11.51
C THR A 184 -27.10 -0.13 11.09
N SER A 185 -27.61 -0.94 10.16
CA SER A 185 -29.01 -0.90 9.70
C SER A 185 -29.96 -1.74 10.58
N GLN A 186 -29.41 -2.56 11.48
CA GLN A 186 -30.19 -3.47 12.35
C GLN A 186 -30.26 -2.98 13.80
N ALA A 187 -29.51 -1.94 14.15
CA ALA A 187 -29.53 -1.26 15.43
C ALA A 187 -30.36 0.03 15.36
#